data_929696da7a6eea8cefc64bd3cc36cd55
#
_entry.id   929696da7a6eea8cefc64bd3cc36cd55
#
_cell.length_a   1.000
_cell.length_b   1.000
_cell.length_c   1.000
_cell.angle_alpha   90.00
_cell.angle_beta   90.00
_cell.angle_gamma   90.00
#
_symmetry.space_group_name_H-M   'P 1'
#
loop_
_entity.id
_entity.type
_entity.pdbx_description
1 polymer ?
#
loop_
_entity_poly.entity_id
_entity_poly.type
_entity_poly.pdbx_seq_one_letter_code
_entity_poly.pdbx_strand_id
1 'polypeptide(L)'
;MRPAGRAQNESLYFNYPFFSAPQGKKRDHLTSNAQVVIVGAGPIGMTAALALAREGVKSVLFDNKSTFNDGSRAICVARSSFYIFEALGVSSAFLRKSLGWTTGHSFYRGQKILEFQMPD
;
A
#
# COMPACT_ATOMS: atom_id res chain seq x y z
N MET A 1 -11.63 12.37 11.45
CA MET A 1 -11.39 13.83 11.50
C MET A 1 -10.14 14.05 12.33
N ARG A 2 -9.12 14.74 11.83
CA ARG A 2 -7.90 15.03 12.61
C ARG A 2 -8.16 16.14 13.61
N PRO A 3 -7.68 16.05 14.85
CA PRO A 3 -7.72 17.17 15.78
C PRO A 3 -6.99 18.38 15.20
N ALA A 4 -7.55 19.57 15.39
CA ALA A 4 -6.90 20.82 14.99
C ALA A 4 -5.54 20.96 15.70
N GLY A 5 -4.51 21.39 14.97
CA GLY A 5 -3.18 21.69 15.51
C GLY A 5 -2.13 20.58 15.43
N ARG A 6 -2.43 19.41 14.85
CA ARG A 6 -1.39 18.39 14.58
C ARG A 6 -0.74 18.59 13.23
N ALA A 7 0.56 18.40 13.18
CA ALA A 7 1.30 18.40 11.93
C ALA A 7 0.78 17.29 10.99
N GLN A 8 0.83 17.52 9.67
CA GLN A 8 0.28 16.58 8.68
C GLN A 8 0.95 15.19 8.70
N ASN A 9 2.16 15.11 9.23
CA ASN A 9 2.95 13.88 9.35
C ASN A 9 2.78 13.16 10.69
N GLU A 10 2.00 13.71 11.64
CA GLU A 10 1.72 13.06 12.90
C GLU A 10 0.46 12.23 12.83
N SER A 11 0.56 10.96 13.24
CA SER A 11 -0.57 10.07 13.44
C SER A 11 -1.08 10.15 14.88
N LEU A 12 -2.37 9.83 15.09
CA LEU A 12 -2.93 9.66 16.42
C LEU A 12 -2.36 8.46 17.17
N TYR A 13 -1.91 7.45 16.45
CA TYR A 13 -1.55 6.15 17.00
C TYR A 13 -0.12 5.71 16.68
N PHE A 14 0.47 6.23 15.60
CA PHE A 14 1.76 5.77 15.10
C PHE A 14 2.60 6.94 14.61
N ASN A 15 3.89 6.89 14.92
CA ASN A 15 4.89 7.77 14.31
C ASN A 15 5.33 7.14 12.99
N TYR A 16 4.82 7.63 11.89
CA TYR A 16 5.23 7.16 10.57
C TYR A 16 6.56 7.80 10.15
N PRO A 17 7.44 7.01 9.52
CA PRO A 17 8.66 7.58 8.96
C PRO A 17 8.35 8.60 7.88
N PHE A 18 9.12 9.67 7.87
CA PHE A 18 9.08 10.70 6.85
C PHE A 18 10.11 10.39 5.77
N PHE A 19 9.69 10.36 4.53
CA PHE A 19 10.56 10.16 3.39
C PHE A 19 10.74 11.48 2.67
N SER A 20 11.94 12.09 2.79
CA SER A 20 12.26 13.26 1.98
C SER A 20 12.32 12.86 0.51
N ALA A 21 11.80 13.72 -0.35
CA ALA A 21 12.04 13.56 -1.77
C ALA A 21 13.56 13.57 -2.03
N PRO A 22 14.08 12.73 -2.95
CA PRO A 22 15.48 12.78 -3.33
C PRO A 22 15.85 14.19 -3.72
N GLN A 23 16.77 14.80 -2.96
CA GLN A 23 17.28 16.13 -3.30
C GLN A 23 18.17 16.02 -4.52
N GLY A 24 17.75 16.64 -5.58
CA GLY A 24 18.57 17.16 -6.65
C GLY A 24 19.40 16.20 -7.48
N LYS A 25 18.83 15.61 -8.47
CA LYS A 25 19.38 15.69 -9.84
C LYS A 25 18.25 16.24 -10.67
N LYS A 26 18.53 17.23 -11.53
CA LYS A 26 17.52 17.95 -12.31
C LYS A 26 16.43 16.99 -12.76
N ARG A 27 15.19 17.29 -12.41
CA ARG A 27 13.98 16.49 -12.73
C ARG A 27 13.92 16.09 -14.20
N ASP A 28 14.58 16.86 -15.07
CA ASP A 28 14.64 16.68 -16.52
C ASP A 28 15.25 15.34 -16.96
N HIS A 29 16.17 14.76 -16.16
CA HIS A 29 16.82 13.50 -16.52
C HIS A 29 16.04 12.26 -16.05
N LEU A 30 15.14 12.39 -15.05
CA LEU A 30 14.35 11.28 -14.55
C LEU A 30 13.19 10.91 -15.50
N THR A 31 12.67 11.90 -16.23
CA THR A 31 11.55 11.71 -17.14
C THR A 31 11.95 11.46 -18.58
N SER A 32 13.17 11.86 -18.99
CA SER A 32 13.61 11.79 -20.39
C SER A 32 13.69 10.39 -20.98
N ASN A 33 13.79 9.35 -20.13
CA ASN A 33 13.85 7.94 -20.55
C ASN A 33 12.76 7.06 -19.96
N ALA A 34 11.76 7.65 -19.30
CA ALA A 34 10.64 6.90 -18.77
C ALA A 34 9.61 6.64 -19.87
N GLN A 35 9.23 5.39 -20.04
CA GLN A 35 8.19 4.96 -20.97
C GLN A 35 6.78 5.09 -20.35
N VAL A 36 6.70 5.02 -19.02
CA VAL A 36 5.45 5.07 -18.26
C VAL A 36 5.57 6.04 -17.09
N VAL A 37 4.54 6.83 -16.90
CA VAL A 37 4.38 7.72 -15.74
C VAL A 37 3.25 7.19 -14.88
N ILE A 38 3.54 7.00 -13.58
CA ILE A 38 2.58 6.54 -12.57
C ILE A 38 2.34 7.69 -11.60
N VAL A 39 1.09 8.02 -11.36
CA VAL A 39 0.70 9.04 -10.38
C VAL A 39 0.04 8.36 -9.19
N GLY A 40 0.66 8.50 -8.02
CA GLY A 40 0.25 7.89 -6.76
C GLY A 40 1.12 6.72 -6.35
N ALA A 41 1.91 6.89 -5.28
CA ALA A 41 2.75 5.85 -4.68
C ALA A 41 2.00 5.03 -3.61
N GLY A 42 0.71 4.81 -3.82
CA GLY A 42 -0.08 3.86 -3.05
C GLY A 42 0.22 2.40 -3.46
N PRO A 43 -0.45 1.42 -2.81
CA PRO A 43 -0.22 -0.01 -3.10
C PRO A 43 -0.33 -0.36 -4.59
N ILE A 44 -1.31 0.22 -5.28
CA ILE A 44 -1.54 -0.04 -6.71
C ILE A 44 -0.39 0.54 -7.55
N GLY A 45 -0.02 1.81 -7.33
CA GLY A 45 1.05 2.44 -8.11
C GLY A 45 2.40 1.79 -7.86
N MET A 46 2.73 1.41 -6.63
CA MET A 46 3.95 0.67 -6.31
C MET A 46 3.96 -0.72 -6.95
N THR A 47 2.84 -1.44 -6.94
CA THR A 47 2.71 -2.75 -7.59
C THR A 47 2.92 -2.62 -9.10
N ALA A 48 2.30 -1.61 -9.73
CA ALA A 48 2.48 -1.35 -11.16
C ALA A 48 3.94 -1.01 -11.51
N ALA A 49 4.60 -0.17 -10.69
CA ALA A 49 6.01 0.18 -10.89
C ALA A 49 6.93 -1.06 -10.80
N LEU A 50 6.69 -1.94 -9.83
CA LEU A 50 7.43 -3.20 -9.68
C LEU A 50 7.20 -4.14 -10.84
N ALA A 51 5.95 -4.27 -11.30
CA ALA A 51 5.61 -5.11 -12.45
C ALA A 51 6.30 -4.62 -13.71
N LEU A 52 6.26 -3.31 -13.98
CA LEU A 52 6.94 -2.71 -15.13
C LEU A 52 8.46 -2.89 -15.05
N ALA A 53 9.05 -2.69 -13.87
CA ALA A 53 10.48 -2.89 -13.67
C ALA A 53 10.91 -4.34 -13.94
N ARG A 54 10.09 -5.32 -13.56
CA ARG A 54 10.33 -6.74 -13.84
C ARG A 54 10.34 -7.03 -15.34
N GLU A 55 9.51 -6.36 -16.11
CA GLU A 55 9.46 -6.47 -17.57
C GLU A 55 10.49 -5.55 -18.27
N GLY A 56 11.40 -4.93 -17.52
CA GLY A 56 12.41 -4.03 -18.07
C GLY A 56 11.88 -2.67 -18.54
N VAL A 57 10.62 -2.35 -18.24
CA VAL A 57 9.98 -1.10 -18.64
C VAL A 57 10.31 -0.01 -17.63
N LYS A 58 10.97 1.05 -18.10
CA LYS A 58 11.33 2.20 -17.25
C LYS A 58 10.08 3.02 -16.94
N SER A 59 9.81 3.21 -15.65
CA SER A 59 8.71 4.04 -15.18
C SER A 59 9.18 5.10 -14.18
N VAL A 60 8.40 6.17 -14.08
CA VAL A 60 8.57 7.20 -13.04
C VAL A 60 7.29 7.24 -12.22
N LEU A 61 7.46 7.19 -10.90
CA LEU A 61 6.36 7.22 -9.93
C LEU A 61 6.37 8.56 -9.20
N PHE A 62 5.26 9.28 -9.24
CA PHE A 62 5.06 10.53 -8.53
C PHE A 62 4.04 10.37 -7.41
N ASP A 63 4.33 10.99 -6.28
CA ASP A 63 3.36 11.17 -5.19
C ASP A 63 3.50 12.58 -4.60
N ASN A 64 2.40 13.11 -4.09
CA ASN A 64 2.39 14.40 -3.42
C ASN A 64 2.61 14.31 -1.91
N LYS A 65 2.82 13.09 -1.39
CA LYS A 65 3.01 12.82 0.04
C LYS A 65 4.42 12.35 0.30
N SER A 66 4.93 12.72 1.46
CA SER A 66 6.23 12.32 1.97
C SER A 66 6.13 11.28 3.10
N THR A 67 4.92 10.84 3.42
CA THR A 67 4.66 9.84 4.46
C THR A 67 3.45 8.99 4.08
N PHE A 68 3.22 7.92 4.82
CA PHE A 68 2.05 7.07 4.65
C PHE A 68 0.75 7.81 4.97
N ASN A 69 -0.35 7.31 4.41
CA ASN A 69 -1.66 7.80 4.76
C ASN A 69 -1.97 7.56 6.24
N ASP A 70 -2.49 8.58 6.86
CA ASP A 70 -3.01 8.52 8.21
C ASP A 70 -4.42 7.91 8.17
N GLY A 71 -4.56 6.73 8.66
CA GLY A 71 -5.81 5.97 8.67
C GLY A 71 -5.86 4.81 7.69
N SER A 72 -6.55 3.76 8.11
CA SER A 72 -6.74 2.56 7.31
C SER A 72 -7.69 2.83 6.15
N ARG A 73 -7.30 2.41 4.95
CA ARG A 73 -8.15 2.43 3.76
C ARG A 73 -8.57 1.04 3.33
N ALA A 74 -7.75 0.05 3.60
CA ALA A 74 -8.05 -1.35 3.37
C ALA A 74 -7.42 -2.17 4.49
N ILE A 75 -8.20 -3.07 5.06
CA ILE A 75 -7.75 -3.99 6.12
C ILE A 75 -7.48 -5.36 5.53
N CYS A 76 -8.29 -5.76 4.56
CA CYS A 76 -8.20 -7.07 3.93
C CYS A 76 -7.56 -6.97 2.56
N VAL A 77 -6.67 -7.93 2.28
CA VAL A 77 -6.05 -8.11 0.98
C VAL A 77 -6.51 -9.46 0.44
N ALA A 78 -7.12 -9.46 -0.73
CA ALA A 78 -7.63 -10.66 -1.37
C ALA A 78 -6.49 -11.61 -1.78
N ARG A 79 -6.78 -12.91 -1.82
CA ARG A 79 -5.83 -13.95 -2.26
C ARG A 79 -5.30 -13.66 -3.67
N SER A 80 -6.14 -13.21 -4.58
CA SER A 80 -5.72 -12.84 -5.94
C SER A 80 -4.64 -11.75 -5.97
N SER A 81 -4.67 -10.80 -5.04
CA SER A 81 -3.62 -9.80 -4.89
C SER A 81 -2.32 -10.41 -4.37
N PHE A 82 -2.39 -11.45 -3.53
CA PHE A 82 -1.20 -12.17 -3.06
C PHE A 82 -0.51 -12.94 -4.19
N TYR A 83 -1.22 -13.48 -5.16
CA TYR A 83 -0.59 -14.08 -6.34
C TYR A 83 0.25 -13.07 -7.14
N ILE A 84 -0.24 -11.83 -7.25
CA ILE A 84 0.53 -10.74 -7.86
C ILE A 84 1.77 -10.43 -7.01
N PHE A 85 1.62 -10.32 -5.69
CA PHE A 85 2.73 -10.04 -4.78
C PHE A 85 3.76 -11.16 -4.76
N GLU A 86 3.34 -12.41 -4.89
CA GLU A 86 4.23 -13.56 -5.01
C GLU A 86 5.01 -13.50 -6.33
N ALA A 87 4.33 -13.26 -7.43
CA ALA A 87 4.98 -13.07 -8.72
C ALA A 87 6.01 -11.94 -8.70
N LEU A 88 5.76 -10.87 -7.93
CA LEU A 88 6.69 -9.74 -7.76
C LEU A 88 7.77 -9.98 -6.68
N GLY A 89 7.73 -11.09 -5.95
CA GLY A 89 8.68 -11.42 -4.90
C GLY A 89 8.52 -10.63 -3.60
N VAL A 90 7.36 -9.98 -3.37
CA VAL A 90 7.10 -9.17 -2.18
C VAL A 90 6.11 -9.77 -1.18
N SER A 91 5.50 -10.91 -1.50
CA SER A 91 4.48 -11.58 -0.68
C SER A 91 4.96 -11.90 0.74
N SER A 92 6.20 -12.35 0.89
CA SER A 92 6.75 -12.72 2.20
C SER A 92 6.79 -11.54 3.19
N ALA A 93 7.00 -10.32 2.70
CA ALA A 93 6.99 -9.11 3.52
C ALA A 93 5.59 -8.81 4.08
N PHE A 94 4.56 -9.04 3.27
CA PHE A 94 3.16 -8.94 3.68
C PHE A 94 2.79 -10.03 4.67
N LEU A 95 3.12 -11.29 4.38
CA LEU A 95 2.78 -12.43 5.24
C LEU A 95 3.36 -12.31 6.65
N ARG A 96 4.57 -11.76 6.79
CA ARG A 96 5.16 -11.50 8.12
C ARG A 96 4.39 -10.48 8.96
N LYS A 97 3.59 -9.62 8.34
CA LYS A 97 2.85 -8.52 8.98
C LYS A 97 1.34 -8.71 9.00
N SER A 98 0.83 -9.74 8.34
CA SER A 98 -0.59 -10.01 8.19
C SER A 98 -1.03 -11.22 9.01
N LEU A 99 -2.32 -11.27 9.29
CA LEU A 99 -3.00 -12.43 9.85
C LEU A 99 -3.92 -13.00 8.76
N GLY A 100 -3.66 -14.25 8.35
CA GLY A 100 -4.58 -14.98 7.48
C GLY A 100 -5.83 -15.42 8.24
N TRP A 101 -6.98 -15.28 7.62
CA TRP A 101 -8.25 -15.77 8.17
C TRP A 101 -9.15 -16.30 7.04
N THR A 102 -9.94 -17.30 7.34
CA THR A 102 -10.89 -17.92 6.41
C THR A 102 -12.31 -17.89 6.91
N THR A 103 -12.50 -17.72 8.23
CA THR A 103 -13.81 -17.76 8.86
C THR A 103 -14.13 -16.41 9.50
N GLY A 104 -15.29 -15.87 9.18
CA GLY A 104 -15.82 -14.66 9.79
C GLY A 104 -17.05 -14.96 10.65
N HIS A 105 -17.14 -14.28 11.79
CA HIS A 105 -18.27 -14.37 12.70
C HIS A 105 -18.87 -12.98 12.91
N SER A 106 -20.18 -12.90 12.92
CA SER A 106 -20.92 -11.71 13.33
C SER A 106 -21.69 -11.99 14.61
N PHE A 107 -21.60 -11.03 15.55
CA PHE A 107 -22.28 -11.12 16.84
C PHE A 107 -23.26 -9.97 17.01
N TYR A 108 -24.40 -10.25 17.61
CA TYR A 108 -25.36 -9.26 18.05
C TYR A 108 -25.79 -9.56 19.48
N ARG A 109 -25.66 -8.59 20.38
CA ARG A 109 -25.96 -8.73 21.82
C ARG A 109 -25.34 -9.97 22.46
N GLY A 110 -24.09 -10.30 22.09
CA GLY A 110 -23.37 -11.45 22.61
C GLY A 110 -23.70 -12.80 21.97
N GLN A 111 -24.66 -12.86 21.08
CA GLN A 111 -25.04 -14.08 20.36
C GLN A 111 -24.43 -14.05 18.94
N LYS A 112 -23.82 -15.18 18.53
CA LYS A 112 -23.36 -15.36 17.17
C LYS A 112 -24.56 -15.51 16.23
N ILE A 113 -24.72 -14.56 15.31
CA ILE A 113 -25.85 -14.52 14.37
C ILE A 113 -25.47 -14.96 12.96
N LEU A 114 -24.19 -14.91 12.62
CA LEU A 114 -23.69 -15.31 11.32
C LEU A 114 -22.28 -15.88 11.44
N GLU A 115 -22.06 -16.95 10.72
CA GLU A 115 -20.74 -17.50 10.42
C GLU A 115 -20.63 -17.68 8.91
N PHE A 116 -19.52 -17.28 8.35
CA PHE A 116 -19.21 -17.53 6.94
C PHE A 116 -17.79 -17.98 6.79
N GLN A 117 -17.56 -18.85 5.84
CA GLN A 117 -16.23 -19.34 5.48
C GLN A 117 -15.89 -18.85 4.09
N MET A 118 -14.68 -18.27 3.95
CA MET A 118 -14.15 -17.93 2.64
C MET A 118 -13.76 -19.21 1.92
N PRO A 119 -14.08 -19.35 0.65
CA PRO A 119 -13.60 -20.49 -0.14
C PRO A 119 -12.08 -20.44 -0.24
N ASP A 120 -11.47 -21.62 -0.28
CA ASP A 120 -10.03 -21.80 -0.51
C ASP A 120 -9.63 -21.45 -1.95
#